data_459ede608388f3b878f7a2fcbff01bce
#
_entry.id   459ede608388f3b878f7a2fcbff01bce
#
_cell.length_a   1.000
_cell.length_b   1.000
_cell.length_c   1.000
_cell.angle_alpha   90.00
_cell.angle_beta   90.00
_cell.angle_gamma   90.00
#
_symmetry.space_group_name_H-M   'P 1'
#
loop_
_entity.id
_entity.type
_entity.pdbx_description
1 polymer ?
#
loop_
_entity_poly.entity_id
_entity_poly.type
_entity_poly.pdbx_seq_one_letter_code
_entity_poly.pdbx_strand_id
1 'polypeptide(L)'
;MLLRESFDRAKVRLGPRAREPSITGGELMSDSSTSPPRAGYVLSIGMQKGGVSKTTNACHLAVALGEAGRRVLLWDVDENYGATKVFQIPPDAFFTTMSILTGDSTAEEAVLSFDDRELDVELPQNVDVIPSSRALQGVDRALSAKDKFYNPNDCLSPAVEELKALGRYDYIIIDTGPQASPTTRSAYMVSDYFVLSLVPEKLAVDSLPDALEDIANARRPGRNPDLHLLGLILSCMDRRVTLAKRYEDAITERFRQANQEPVKFKTTIGRAAAIDRAAHRGQTLLQAEPGHKVSDQYRKLAREVEQRILAHRATLTKAEQRPALTPLPAAAQGVTANA
;
A
#
# COMPACT_ATOMS: atom_id res chain seq x y z
N MET A 1 12.08 36.63 -6.87
CA MET A 1 13.31 36.28 -7.61
C MET A 1 14.25 35.41 -6.76
N LEU A 2 14.50 35.71 -5.50
CA LEU A 2 15.35 34.91 -4.58
C LEU A 2 14.83 33.51 -4.19
N LEU A 3 13.52 33.28 -4.24
CA LEU A 3 12.91 31.98 -3.93
C LEU A 3 13.02 30.95 -5.08
N ARG A 4 13.16 31.39 -6.31
CA ARG A 4 13.36 30.49 -7.47
C ARG A 4 14.78 29.92 -7.53
N GLU A 5 15.78 30.70 -7.14
CA GLU A 5 17.20 30.27 -7.18
C GLU A 5 17.51 29.21 -6.07
N SER A 6 16.80 29.23 -4.92
CA SER A 6 16.98 28.21 -3.90
C SER A 6 16.31 26.88 -4.30
N PHE A 7 15.21 26.94 -5.06
CA PHE A 7 14.50 25.76 -5.57
C PHE A 7 15.31 25.01 -6.63
N ASP A 8 15.98 25.76 -7.54
CA ASP A 8 16.84 25.16 -8.56
C ASP A 8 18.13 24.56 -7.98
N ARG A 9 18.67 25.11 -6.88
CA ARG A 9 19.84 24.52 -6.21
C ARG A 9 19.55 23.22 -5.48
N ALA A 10 18.36 23.02 -4.93
CA ALA A 10 17.95 21.78 -4.31
C ALA A 10 17.68 20.67 -5.37
N LYS A 11 17.03 21.02 -6.48
CA LYS A 11 16.78 20.09 -7.59
C LYS A 11 18.06 19.60 -8.29
N VAL A 12 19.12 20.44 -8.35
CA VAL A 12 20.40 20.09 -9.00
C VAL A 12 21.24 19.10 -8.17
N ARG A 13 20.97 18.94 -6.86
CA ARG A 13 21.76 18.06 -6.00
C ARG A 13 21.30 16.59 -5.98
N LEU A 14 20.12 16.27 -6.49
CA LEU A 14 19.50 14.93 -6.34
C LEU A 14 19.24 14.19 -7.67
N GLY A 15 19.83 14.61 -8.77
CA GLY A 15 19.87 13.78 -9.98
C GLY A 15 20.85 12.61 -9.79
N PRO A 16 20.51 11.37 -10.17
CA PRO A 16 21.48 10.29 -10.13
C PRO A 16 22.66 10.65 -11.03
N ARG A 17 23.84 10.87 -10.45
CA ARG A 17 25.07 10.94 -11.23
C ARG A 17 25.23 9.59 -11.91
N ALA A 18 25.09 9.57 -13.23
CA ALA A 18 25.51 8.44 -14.04
C ALA A 18 26.96 8.09 -13.62
N ARG A 19 27.17 6.93 -13.03
CA ARG A 19 28.49 6.42 -12.74
C ARG A 19 29.17 6.21 -14.07
N GLU A 20 30.14 7.06 -14.41
CA GLU A 20 31.08 6.72 -15.48
C GLU A 20 31.81 5.44 -15.09
N PRO A 21 31.90 4.44 -15.98
CA PRO A 21 32.65 3.23 -15.70
C PRO A 21 34.13 3.56 -15.62
N SER A 22 34.72 3.56 -14.42
CA SER A 22 36.17 3.55 -14.27
C SER A 22 36.70 2.18 -14.72
N ILE A 23 37.25 2.16 -15.91
CA ILE A 23 37.98 1.00 -16.44
C ILE A 23 39.34 0.92 -15.73
N THR A 24 39.42 0.17 -14.64
CA THR A 24 40.67 -0.39 -14.14
C THR A 24 40.52 -1.90 -14.16
N GLY A 25 41.37 -2.53 -14.96
CA GLY A 25 41.41 -3.96 -15.12
C GLY A 25 41.75 -4.68 -13.79
N GLY A 26 40.89 -5.61 -13.43
CA GLY A 26 41.01 -6.50 -12.27
C GLY A 26 39.95 -7.58 -12.35
N GLU A 27 40.37 -8.78 -12.59
CA GLU A 27 39.71 -10.07 -12.52
C GLU A 27 38.19 -10.13 -12.28
N LEU A 28 37.48 -10.70 -13.26
CA LEU A 28 36.12 -11.19 -13.21
C LEU A 28 35.97 -12.27 -12.12
N MET A 29 35.72 -11.85 -10.90
CA MET A 29 35.05 -12.71 -9.91
C MET A 29 33.56 -12.67 -10.22
N SER A 30 33.04 -13.73 -10.78
CA SER A 30 31.62 -13.95 -11.03
C SER A 30 30.91 -14.18 -9.70
N ASP A 31 30.52 -13.10 -9.03
CA ASP A 31 29.57 -13.15 -7.91
C ASP A 31 28.15 -13.07 -8.46
N SER A 32 27.69 -14.19 -9.05
CA SER A 32 26.32 -14.35 -9.52
C SER A 32 25.42 -14.82 -8.39
N SER A 33 25.29 -14.05 -7.31
CA SER A 33 24.16 -14.16 -6.40
C SER A 33 23.03 -13.25 -6.90
N THR A 34 22.54 -13.49 -8.12
CA THR A 34 21.27 -12.92 -8.56
C THR A 34 20.16 -13.64 -7.80
N SER A 35 19.78 -13.11 -6.64
CA SER A 35 18.52 -13.48 -6.03
C SER A 35 17.40 -13.34 -7.07
N PRO A 36 16.46 -14.29 -7.16
CA PRO A 36 15.37 -14.17 -8.11
C PRO A 36 14.63 -12.83 -7.90
N PRO A 37 14.11 -12.21 -8.98
CA PRO A 37 13.40 -10.94 -8.86
C PRO A 37 12.28 -11.08 -7.84
N ARG A 38 12.12 -10.08 -6.97
CA ARG A 38 11.12 -10.08 -5.91
C ARG A 38 9.73 -9.92 -6.51
N ALA A 39 8.73 -10.51 -5.88
CA ALA A 39 7.37 -10.57 -6.42
C ALA A 39 6.67 -9.20 -6.51
N GLY A 40 7.10 -8.22 -5.70
CA GLY A 40 6.56 -6.86 -5.72
C GLY A 40 5.06 -6.81 -5.43
N TYR A 41 4.57 -7.53 -4.41
CA TYR A 41 3.14 -7.49 -4.06
C TYR A 41 2.69 -6.10 -3.66
N VAL A 42 1.66 -5.58 -4.34
CA VAL A 42 1.05 -4.28 -4.01
C VAL A 42 -0.04 -4.50 -2.96
N LEU A 43 0.14 -3.87 -1.81
CA LEU A 43 -0.75 -3.95 -0.65
C LEU A 43 -1.24 -2.55 -0.30
N SER A 44 -2.50 -2.21 -0.62
CA SER A 44 -3.08 -0.94 -0.18
C SER A 44 -3.75 -1.05 1.19
N ILE A 45 -3.53 -0.05 2.03
CA ILE A 45 -4.23 0.09 3.30
C ILE A 45 -5.20 1.26 3.19
N GLY A 46 -6.49 0.96 3.32
CA GLY A 46 -7.53 1.95 3.04
C GLY A 46 -8.77 1.83 3.92
N MET A 47 -9.51 2.92 3.95
CA MET A 47 -10.86 3.08 4.46
C MET A 47 -11.28 4.51 4.17
N GLN A 48 -12.47 4.72 3.59
CA GLN A 48 -12.99 6.06 3.30
C GLN A 48 -13.48 6.76 4.56
N LYS A 49 -12.58 6.86 5.56
CA LYS A 49 -12.83 7.57 6.81
C LYS A 49 -11.52 8.06 7.41
N GLY A 50 -11.55 9.28 7.95
CA GLY A 50 -10.46 9.84 8.73
C GLY A 50 -10.34 9.21 10.13
N GLY A 51 -9.12 9.17 10.69
CA GLY A 51 -8.89 8.74 12.07
C GLY A 51 -8.99 7.24 12.35
N VAL A 52 -8.98 6.40 11.32
CA VAL A 52 -9.08 4.92 11.45
C VAL A 52 -7.72 4.20 11.42
N SER A 53 -6.65 4.92 11.68
CA SER A 53 -5.27 4.41 11.78
C SER A 53 -4.66 3.85 10.48
N LYS A 54 -5.10 4.29 9.28
CA LYS A 54 -4.54 3.85 7.99
C LYS A 54 -3.03 4.06 7.93
N THR A 55 -2.60 5.31 7.99
CA THR A 55 -1.19 5.71 7.97
C THR A 55 -0.36 5.04 9.06
N THR A 56 -0.90 5.00 10.28
CA THR A 56 -0.22 4.31 11.39
C THR A 56 0.02 2.84 11.06
N ASN A 57 -1.00 2.15 10.53
CA ASN A 57 -0.89 0.76 10.15
C ASN A 57 0.04 0.55 8.95
N ALA A 58 0.02 1.45 7.95
CA ALA A 58 0.91 1.38 6.79
C ALA A 58 2.38 1.51 7.20
N CYS A 59 2.73 2.55 7.97
CA CYS A 59 4.10 2.77 8.43
C CYS A 59 4.61 1.63 9.33
N HIS A 60 3.81 1.22 10.32
CA HIS A 60 4.23 0.18 11.26
C HIS A 60 4.30 -1.21 10.61
N LEU A 61 3.39 -1.53 9.65
CA LEU A 61 3.44 -2.78 8.91
C LEU A 61 4.68 -2.81 8.00
N ALA A 62 4.99 -1.70 7.30
CA ALA A 62 6.19 -1.58 6.48
C ALA A 62 7.46 -1.85 7.30
N VAL A 63 7.58 -1.20 8.47
CA VAL A 63 8.74 -1.39 9.36
C VAL A 63 8.80 -2.82 9.91
N ALA A 64 7.66 -3.41 10.32
CA ALA A 64 7.63 -4.77 10.83
C ALA A 64 8.01 -5.82 9.77
N LEU A 65 7.66 -5.60 8.50
CA LEU A 65 8.10 -6.43 7.39
C LEU A 65 9.59 -6.20 7.09
N GLY A 66 10.07 -4.95 7.16
CA GLY A 66 11.50 -4.61 7.04
C GLY A 66 12.36 -5.29 8.11
N GLU A 67 11.92 -5.28 9.38
CA GLU A 67 12.56 -6.03 10.49
C GLU A 67 12.60 -7.56 10.22
N ALA A 68 11.59 -8.08 9.51
CA ALA A 68 11.54 -9.48 9.09
C ALA A 68 12.43 -9.79 7.86
N GLY A 69 13.22 -8.82 7.37
CA GLY A 69 14.13 -8.96 6.24
C GLY A 69 13.49 -8.79 4.87
N ARG A 70 12.28 -8.25 4.79
CA ARG A 70 11.61 -7.93 3.53
C ARG A 70 12.04 -6.56 3.02
N ARG A 71 12.26 -6.44 1.70
CA ARG A 71 12.43 -5.13 1.06
C ARG A 71 11.05 -4.53 0.79
N VAL A 72 10.78 -3.41 1.41
CA VAL A 72 9.46 -2.76 1.38
C VAL A 72 9.58 -1.35 0.81
N LEU A 73 8.69 -1.01 -0.11
CA LEU A 73 8.44 0.37 -0.49
C LEU A 73 7.15 0.82 0.19
N LEU A 74 7.22 1.87 0.98
CA LEU A 74 6.05 2.57 1.51
C LEU A 74 5.77 3.78 0.61
N TRP A 75 4.60 3.78 -0.02
CA TRP A 75 4.18 4.85 -0.91
C TRP A 75 3.02 5.64 -0.30
N ASP A 76 3.27 6.90 0.02
CA ASP A 76 2.27 7.83 0.54
C ASP A 76 1.48 8.47 -0.62
N VAL A 77 0.19 8.13 -0.76
CA VAL A 77 -0.72 8.70 -1.77
C VAL A 77 -1.85 9.51 -1.13
N ASP A 78 -1.73 9.84 0.17
CA ASP A 78 -2.67 10.71 0.88
C ASP A 78 -2.30 12.19 0.68
N GLU A 79 -3.28 13.02 0.34
CA GLU A 79 -3.11 14.49 0.26
C GLU A 79 -2.73 15.13 1.61
N ASN A 80 -2.99 14.44 2.72
CA ASN A 80 -2.56 14.86 4.06
C ASN A 80 -1.13 14.44 4.37
N TYR A 81 -0.46 13.68 3.48
CA TYR A 81 0.93 13.24 3.55
C TYR A 81 1.31 12.71 4.94
N GLY A 82 0.49 11.78 5.44
CA GLY A 82 0.60 11.27 6.79
C GLY A 82 1.85 10.43 7.02
N ALA A 83 2.16 9.48 6.12
CA ALA A 83 3.34 8.64 6.21
C ALA A 83 4.64 9.47 6.05
N THR A 84 4.63 10.45 5.15
CA THR A 84 5.71 11.43 4.96
C THR A 84 6.03 12.18 6.26
N LYS A 85 5.00 12.62 6.99
CA LYS A 85 5.15 13.29 8.29
C LYS A 85 5.68 12.37 9.38
N VAL A 86 5.27 11.10 9.41
CA VAL A 86 5.74 10.13 10.41
C VAL A 86 7.27 10.03 10.39
N PHE A 87 7.87 10.04 9.19
CA PHE A 87 9.33 9.97 9.02
C PHE A 87 10.00 11.34 8.91
N GLN A 88 9.27 12.43 9.18
CA GLN A 88 9.78 13.82 9.11
C GLN A 88 10.45 14.16 7.77
N ILE A 89 9.98 13.55 6.69
CA ILE A 89 10.49 13.83 5.35
C ILE A 89 10.01 15.24 4.94
N PRO A 90 10.93 16.18 4.60
CA PRO A 90 10.54 17.50 4.12
C PRO A 90 10.00 17.40 2.68
N PRO A 91 8.68 17.59 2.46
CA PRO A 91 8.04 17.27 1.18
C PRO A 91 8.47 18.20 0.04
N ASP A 92 9.03 19.37 0.36
CA ASP A 92 9.48 20.34 -0.63
C ASP A 92 10.94 20.10 -1.07
N ALA A 93 11.65 19.15 -0.44
CA ALA A 93 13.05 18.85 -0.75
C ALA A 93 13.20 17.69 -1.76
N PHE A 94 12.15 16.93 -2.03
CA PHE A 94 12.20 15.70 -2.82
C PHE A 94 11.10 15.64 -3.87
N PHE A 95 11.25 14.75 -4.86
CA PHE A 95 10.14 14.33 -5.70
C PHE A 95 9.10 13.59 -4.84
N THR A 96 7.83 13.80 -5.19
CA THR A 96 6.70 13.27 -4.42
C THR A 96 5.73 12.54 -5.34
N THR A 97 4.73 11.90 -4.78
CA THR A 97 3.63 11.33 -5.55
C THR A 97 3.07 12.31 -6.59
N MET A 98 2.97 13.60 -6.26
CA MET A 98 2.49 14.60 -7.22
C MET A 98 3.46 14.76 -8.40
N SER A 99 4.77 14.74 -8.18
CA SER A 99 5.79 14.82 -9.24
C SER A 99 5.67 13.65 -10.23
N ILE A 100 5.42 12.45 -9.73
CA ILE A 100 5.17 11.26 -10.58
C ILE A 100 3.91 11.47 -11.42
N LEU A 101 2.82 11.91 -10.79
CA LEU A 101 1.53 12.07 -11.46
C LEU A 101 1.53 13.20 -12.50
N THR A 102 2.34 14.23 -12.32
CA THR A 102 2.52 15.32 -13.32
C THR A 102 3.55 14.99 -14.40
N GLY A 103 4.37 13.97 -14.20
CA GLY A 103 5.46 13.59 -15.10
C GLY A 103 6.73 14.42 -14.90
N ASP A 104 6.85 15.10 -13.76
CA ASP A 104 8.07 15.84 -13.37
C ASP A 104 9.18 14.90 -12.88
N SER A 105 8.85 13.65 -12.54
CA SER A 105 9.77 12.57 -12.18
C SER A 105 9.22 11.21 -12.56
N THR A 106 10.09 10.22 -12.68
CA THR A 106 9.75 8.80 -12.68
C THR A 106 9.41 8.34 -11.27
N ALA A 107 8.85 7.14 -11.15
CA ALA A 107 8.60 6.55 -9.83
C ALA A 107 9.93 6.20 -9.13
N GLU A 108 10.92 5.69 -9.86
CA GLU A 108 12.26 5.37 -9.32
C GLU A 108 12.96 6.61 -8.77
N GLU A 109 12.92 7.76 -9.48
CA GLU A 109 13.53 9.00 -9.03
C GLU A 109 12.89 9.58 -7.77
N ALA A 110 11.62 9.24 -7.50
CA ALA A 110 10.91 9.69 -6.31
C ALA A 110 11.13 8.77 -5.09
N VAL A 111 11.84 7.65 -5.25
CA VAL A 111 12.14 6.75 -4.13
C VAL A 111 13.25 7.33 -3.27
N LEU A 112 12.97 7.49 -1.98
CA LEU A 112 13.97 7.75 -0.94
C LEU A 112 14.42 6.41 -0.38
N SER A 113 15.69 6.07 -0.55
CA SER A 113 16.20 4.77 -0.13
C SER A 113 16.78 4.81 1.29
N PHE A 114 16.47 3.79 2.08
CA PHE A 114 16.94 3.69 3.48
C PHE A 114 18.46 3.51 3.58
N ASP A 115 19.13 3.07 2.52
CA ASP A 115 20.59 2.87 2.49
C ASP A 115 21.33 4.05 1.80
N ASP A 116 20.61 5.09 1.39
CA ASP A 116 21.21 6.33 0.87
C ASP A 116 21.79 7.16 2.02
N ARG A 117 23.11 7.20 2.11
CA ARG A 117 23.84 7.92 3.16
C ARG A 117 23.89 9.44 2.96
N GLU A 118 23.50 9.92 1.77
CA GLU A 118 23.42 11.35 1.48
C GLU A 118 22.05 11.93 1.85
N LEU A 119 21.11 11.07 2.27
CA LEU A 119 19.77 11.46 2.67
C LEU A 119 19.78 12.02 4.10
N ASP A 120 19.38 13.29 4.27
CA ASP A 120 19.24 13.94 5.59
C ASP A 120 17.99 13.43 6.40
N VAL A 121 17.49 12.24 6.07
CA VAL A 121 16.35 11.61 6.72
C VAL A 121 16.69 10.16 7.06
N GLU A 122 16.52 9.79 8.32
CA GLU A 122 16.76 8.42 8.77
C GLU A 122 15.53 7.54 8.50
N LEU A 123 15.60 6.71 7.48
CA LEU A 123 14.56 5.74 7.16
C LEU A 123 14.79 4.41 7.87
N PRO A 124 13.70 3.64 8.17
CA PRO A 124 13.83 2.32 8.78
C PRO A 124 14.56 1.34 7.87
N GLN A 125 15.32 0.45 8.46
CA GLN A 125 16.05 -0.58 7.72
C GLN A 125 15.11 -1.39 6.79
N ASN A 126 15.52 -1.58 5.53
CA ASN A 126 14.78 -2.29 4.48
C ASN A 126 13.46 -1.62 4.05
N VAL A 127 13.23 -0.37 4.41
CA VAL A 127 12.03 0.39 4.02
C VAL A 127 12.43 1.63 3.26
N ASP A 128 12.13 1.64 1.97
CA ASP A 128 12.22 2.82 1.11
C ASP A 128 10.87 3.56 1.12
N VAL A 129 10.87 4.85 0.83
CA VAL A 129 9.65 5.68 0.87
C VAL A 129 9.51 6.51 -0.39
N ILE A 130 8.31 6.53 -0.99
CA ILE A 130 7.88 7.59 -1.90
C ILE A 130 7.00 8.55 -1.09
N PRO A 131 7.45 9.81 -0.89
CA PRO A 131 6.71 10.76 -0.08
C PRO A 131 5.55 11.38 -0.85
N SER A 132 4.59 11.92 -0.09
CA SER A 132 3.54 12.80 -0.59
C SER A 132 3.78 14.24 -0.17
N SER A 133 2.97 15.16 -0.67
CA SER A 133 3.03 16.56 -0.29
C SER A 133 1.65 17.21 -0.36
N ARG A 134 1.55 18.43 0.17
CA ARG A 134 0.33 19.24 0.08
C ARG A 134 -0.10 19.52 -1.38
N ALA A 135 0.84 19.46 -2.33
CA ALA A 135 0.53 19.63 -3.74
C ALA A 135 -0.48 18.60 -4.26
N LEU A 136 -0.54 17.41 -3.62
CA LEU A 136 -1.47 16.35 -4.00
C LEU A 136 -2.96 16.75 -3.80
N GLN A 137 -3.27 17.79 -3.01
CA GLN A 137 -4.60 18.38 -2.94
C GLN A 137 -5.10 18.92 -4.30
N GLY A 138 -4.19 19.21 -5.21
CA GLY A 138 -4.48 19.64 -6.58
C GLY A 138 -4.58 18.52 -7.61
N VAL A 139 -4.53 17.25 -7.20
CA VAL A 139 -4.43 16.09 -8.09
C VAL A 139 -5.57 16.01 -9.11
N ASP A 140 -6.81 16.23 -8.68
CA ASP A 140 -7.98 16.21 -9.59
C ASP A 140 -7.82 17.19 -10.74
N ARG A 141 -7.37 18.42 -10.44
CA ARG A 141 -7.13 19.47 -11.44
C ARG A 141 -5.98 19.10 -12.38
N ALA A 142 -4.88 18.59 -11.81
CA ALA A 142 -3.71 18.20 -12.59
C ALA A 142 -4.03 17.06 -13.56
N LEU A 143 -4.75 16.04 -13.10
CA LEU A 143 -5.12 14.89 -13.92
C LEU A 143 -6.19 15.25 -14.96
N SER A 144 -7.13 16.15 -14.63
CA SER A 144 -8.14 16.65 -15.58
C SER A 144 -7.54 17.51 -16.71
N ALA A 145 -6.35 18.04 -16.53
CA ALA A 145 -5.64 18.79 -17.56
C ALA A 145 -4.89 17.89 -18.57
N LYS A 146 -4.78 16.57 -18.28
CA LYS A 146 -4.22 15.59 -19.21
C LYS A 146 -5.15 15.32 -20.40
N ASP A 147 -4.73 14.47 -21.31
CA ASP A 147 -5.54 14.07 -22.46
C ASP A 147 -6.93 13.59 -22.01
N LYS A 148 -7.97 13.92 -22.80
CA LYS A 148 -9.37 13.54 -22.53
C LYS A 148 -9.62 12.03 -22.45
N PHE A 149 -8.72 11.21 -22.99
CA PHE A 149 -8.77 9.74 -22.89
C PHE A 149 -8.04 9.20 -21.66
N TYR A 150 -7.34 10.05 -20.91
CA TYR A 150 -6.66 9.66 -19.68
C TYR A 150 -7.69 9.30 -18.59
N ASN A 151 -7.53 8.11 -18.00
CA ASN A 151 -8.37 7.68 -16.88
C ASN A 151 -7.73 8.09 -15.53
N PRO A 152 -8.25 9.10 -14.83
CA PRO A 152 -7.69 9.52 -13.54
C PRO A 152 -7.69 8.42 -12.47
N ASN A 153 -8.61 7.45 -12.58
CA ASN A 153 -8.68 6.35 -11.61
C ASN A 153 -7.60 5.28 -11.83
N ASP A 154 -6.78 5.44 -12.86
CA ASP A 154 -5.68 4.53 -13.18
C ASP A 154 -4.31 5.24 -13.10
N CYS A 155 -4.28 6.35 -12.37
CA CYS A 155 -3.13 7.27 -12.36
C CYS A 155 -1.86 6.66 -11.73
N LEU A 156 -1.97 5.63 -10.89
CA LEU A 156 -0.82 4.97 -10.25
C LEU A 156 -0.27 3.79 -11.06
N SER A 157 -1.03 3.25 -12.05
CA SER A 157 -0.64 2.03 -12.78
C SER A 157 0.73 2.14 -13.45
N PRO A 158 1.06 3.20 -14.20
CA PRO A 158 2.37 3.29 -14.86
C PRO A 158 3.53 3.24 -13.86
N ALA A 159 3.37 3.92 -12.72
CA ALA A 159 4.39 3.96 -11.68
C ALA A 159 4.52 2.60 -10.95
N VAL A 160 3.40 1.89 -10.72
CA VAL A 160 3.43 0.54 -10.13
C VAL A 160 4.14 -0.44 -11.06
N GLU A 161 3.87 -0.38 -12.36
CA GLU A 161 4.55 -1.22 -13.36
C GLU A 161 6.05 -0.95 -13.38
N GLU A 162 6.46 0.32 -13.37
CA GLU A 162 7.86 0.74 -13.27
C GLU A 162 8.51 0.17 -12.00
N LEU A 163 7.91 0.36 -10.83
CA LEU A 163 8.43 -0.11 -9.56
C LEU A 163 8.50 -1.65 -9.47
N LYS A 164 7.53 -2.37 -10.03
CA LYS A 164 7.56 -3.83 -10.13
C LYS A 164 8.70 -4.31 -11.06
N ALA A 165 8.92 -3.62 -12.18
CA ALA A 165 9.98 -3.94 -13.14
C ALA A 165 11.39 -3.81 -12.54
N LEU A 166 11.60 -2.97 -11.53
CA LEU A 166 12.86 -2.89 -10.80
C LEU A 166 13.23 -4.20 -10.07
N GLY A 167 12.26 -5.04 -9.73
CA GLY A 167 12.47 -6.30 -9.02
C GLY A 167 13.11 -6.14 -7.63
N ARG A 168 13.05 -4.95 -7.03
CA ARG A 168 13.71 -4.60 -5.76
C ARG A 168 12.90 -4.95 -4.53
N TYR A 169 11.57 -4.93 -4.62
CA TYR A 169 10.66 -4.98 -3.48
C TYR A 169 9.94 -6.32 -3.35
N ASP A 170 9.81 -6.80 -2.12
CA ASP A 170 8.88 -7.89 -1.80
C ASP A 170 7.45 -7.35 -1.69
N TYR A 171 7.33 -6.12 -1.14
CA TYR A 171 6.06 -5.44 -0.93
C TYR A 171 6.13 -3.96 -1.33
N ILE A 172 5.07 -3.48 -1.98
CA ILE A 172 4.78 -2.07 -2.20
C ILE A 172 3.54 -1.76 -1.36
N ILE A 173 3.69 -1.05 -0.25
CA ILE A 173 2.59 -0.69 0.65
C ILE A 173 2.13 0.71 0.29
N ILE A 174 0.85 0.85 -0.08
CA ILE A 174 0.23 2.13 -0.43
C ILE A 174 -0.60 2.62 0.75
N ASP A 175 -0.23 3.77 1.33
CA ASP A 175 -1.02 4.49 2.33
C ASP A 175 -2.00 5.43 1.64
N THR A 176 -3.31 5.15 1.77
CA THR A 176 -4.36 5.89 1.08
C THR A 176 -5.00 6.97 1.94
N GLY A 177 -5.47 8.03 1.29
CA GLY A 177 -6.26 9.09 1.94
C GLY A 177 -7.65 8.63 2.41
N PRO A 178 -8.32 9.47 3.22
CA PRO A 178 -9.67 9.20 3.70
C PRO A 178 -10.75 9.52 2.65
N GLN A 179 -10.40 10.18 1.56
CA GLN A 179 -11.32 10.65 0.55
C GLN A 179 -11.27 9.75 -0.70
N ALA A 180 -12.37 9.72 -1.46
CA ALA A 180 -12.45 9.06 -2.75
C ALA A 180 -11.75 9.87 -3.85
N SER A 181 -10.44 10.17 -3.66
CA SER A 181 -9.60 10.87 -4.64
C SER A 181 -9.22 9.94 -5.81
N PRO A 182 -8.72 10.47 -6.93
CA PRO A 182 -8.16 9.65 -8.00
C PRO A 182 -7.08 8.69 -7.52
N THR A 183 -6.17 9.14 -6.65
CA THR A 183 -5.11 8.30 -6.09
C THR A 183 -5.67 7.17 -5.21
N THR A 184 -6.68 7.44 -4.37
CA THR A 184 -7.35 6.41 -3.58
C THR A 184 -8.06 5.40 -4.47
N ARG A 185 -8.78 5.85 -5.52
CA ARG A 185 -9.44 4.94 -6.47
C ARG A 185 -8.43 4.13 -7.27
N SER A 186 -7.34 4.76 -7.70
CA SER A 186 -6.26 4.07 -8.41
C SER A 186 -5.56 3.04 -7.53
N ALA A 187 -5.44 3.27 -6.22
CA ALA A 187 -4.89 2.29 -5.29
C ALA A 187 -5.68 0.97 -5.30
N TYR A 188 -7.02 1.00 -5.43
CA TYR A 188 -7.80 -0.22 -5.62
C TYR A 188 -7.50 -0.91 -6.96
N MET A 189 -7.19 -0.12 -8.01
CA MET A 189 -6.96 -0.66 -9.36
C MET A 189 -5.62 -1.37 -9.49
N VAL A 190 -4.59 -0.93 -8.76
CA VAL A 190 -3.22 -1.44 -8.88
C VAL A 190 -2.86 -2.48 -7.82
N SER A 191 -3.70 -2.68 -6.81
CA SER A 191 -3.39 -3.56 -5.69
C SER A 191 -3.64 -5.03 -6.00
N ASP A 192 -2.69 -5.87 -5.60
CA ASP A 192 -2.90 -7.32 -5.51
C ASP A 192 -3.76 -7.63 -4.26
N TYR A 193 -3.53 -6.89 -3.17
CA TYR A 193 -4.18 -7.08 -1.89
C TYR A 193 -4.68 -5.75 -1.31
N PHE A 194 -5.86 -5.79 -0.70
CA PHE A 194 -6.42 -4.66 0.02
C PHE A 194 -6.60 -5.01 1.50
N VAL A 195 -6.17 -4.11 2.38
CA VAL A 195 -6.34 -4.23 3.83
C VAL A 195 -7.19 -3.08 4.32
N LEU A 196 -8.31 -3.41 4.94
CA LEU A 196 -9.14 -2.43 5.63
C LEU A 196 -8.53 -2.09 6.99
N SER A 197 -8.52 -0.79 7.33
CA SER A 197 -8.10 -0.29 8.63
C SER A 197 -9.28 0.31 9.36
N LEU A 198 -9.56 -0.13 10.58
CA LEU A 198 -10.71 0.30 11.34
C LEU A 198 -10.38 0.46 12.84
N VAL A 199 -10.86 1.55 13.42
CA VAL A 199 -10.97 1.72 14.87
C VAL A 199 -12.41 1.35 15.24
N PRO A 200 -12.65 0.46 16.21
CA PRO A 200 -13.99 -0.02 16.55
C PRO A 200 -14.80 1.05 17.27
N GLU A 201 -15.28 1.99 16.49
CA GLU A 201 -16.16 3.09 16.87
C GLU A 201 -17.41 3.09 15.98
N LYS A 202 -18.54 3.61 16.46
CA LYS A 202 -19.81 3.56 15.74
C LYS A 202 -19.70 4.02 14.30
N LEU A 203 -19.17 5.23 14.10
CA LEU A 203 -19.07 5.83 12.76
C LEU A 203 -18.16 5.04 11.81
N ALA A 204 -17.13 4.35 12.33
CA ALA A 204 -16.24 3.54 11.53
C ALA A 204 -16.91 2.22 11.11
N VAL A 205 -17.70 1.62 12.00
CA VAL A 205 -18.48 0.42 11.69
C VAL A 205 -19.58 0.74 10.68
N ASP A 206 -20.22 1.91 10.81
CA ASP A 206 -21.27 2.34 9.89
C ASP A 206 -20.76 2.65 8.47
N SER A 207 -19.47 2.98 8.29
CA SER A 207 -18.83 3.20 6.98
C SER A 207 -18.25 1.93 6.34
N LEU A 208 -18.30 0.77 7.02
CA LEU A 208 -17.78 -0.47 6.47
C LEU A 208 -18.53 -0.97 5.22
N PRO A 209 -19.85 -0.85 5.11
CA PRO A 209 -20.57 -1.23 3.89
C PRO A 209 -20.08 -0.49 2.65
N ASP A 210 -19.86 0.82 2.76
CA ASP A 210 -19.37 1.65 1.65
C ASP A 210 -17.98 1.18 1.19
N ALA A 211 -17.08 0.88 2.13
CA ALA A 211 -15.75 0.35 1.81
C ALA A 211 -15.81 -1.05 1.15
N LEU A 212 -16.73 -1.91 1.56
CA LEU A 212 -16.95 -3.21 0.92
C LEU A 212 -17.54 -3.07 -0.47
N GLU A 213 -18.42 -2.08 -0.68
CA GLU A 213 -18.95 -1.74 -2.01
C GLU A 213 -17.84 -1.22 -2.94
N ASP A 214 -16.94 -0.38 -2.47
CA ASP A 214 -15.80 0.09 -3.25
C ASP A 214 -14.91 -1.06 -3.71
N ILE A 215 -14.62 -2.02 -2.82
CA ILE A 215 -13.87 -3.23 -3.17
C ILE A 215 -14.65 -4.06 -4.21
N ALA A 216 -15.94 -4.24 -4.04
CA ALA A 216 -16.78 -4.95 -5.00
C ALA A 216 -16.80 -4.25 -6.36
N ASN A 217 -16.87 -2.92 -6.36
CA ASN A 217 -16.81 -2.11 -7.58
C ASN A 217 -15.44 -2.19 -8.27
N ALA A 218 -14.35 -2.23 -7.50
CA ALA A 218 -13.00 -2.41 -8.04
C ALA A 218 -12.82 -3.79 -8.71
N ARG A 219 -13.49 -4.82 -8.21
CA ARG A 219 -13.44 -6.19 -8.75
C ARG A 219 -14.27 -6.41 -10.02
N ARG A 220 -15.00 -5.41 -10.51
CA ARG A 220 -15.80 -5.56 -11.74
C ARG A 220 -14.92 -5.83 -12.97
N PRO A 221 -15.44 -6.58 -13.98
CA PRO A 221 -14.73 -6.78 -15.23
C PRO A 221 -14.28 -5.45 -15.85
N GLY A 222 -13.07 -5.42 -16.40
CA GLY A 222 -12.45 -4.22 -16.97
C GLY A 222 -11.85 -3.25 -15.95
N ARG A 223 -11.78 -3.67 -14.67
CA ARG A 223 -11.09 -2.98 -13.59
C ARG A 223 -10.00 -3.88 -13.00
N ASN A 224 -10.10 -4.22 -11.72
CA ASN A 224 -9.16 -5.11 -11.04
C ASN A 224 -9.90 -6.34 -10.47
N PRO A 225 -10.27 -7.33 -11.30
CA PRO A 225 -11.02 -8.51 -10.86
C PRO A 225 -10.24 -9.37 -9.85
N ASP A 226 -8.91 -9.30 -9.88
CA ASP A 226 -8.02 -10.10 -9.05
C ASP A 226 -7.72 -9.47 -7.68
N LEU A 227 -8.23 -8.26 -7.43
CA LEU A 227 -8.08 -7.60 -6.13
C LEU A 227 -8.58 -8.50 -5.01
N HIS A 228 -7.69 -8.86 -4.09
CA HIS A 228 -8.05 -9.69 -2.94
C HIS A 228 -8.16 -8.86 -1.65
N LEU A 229 -9.34 -8.92 -0.98
CA LEU A 229 -9.49 -8.38 0.37
C LEU A 229 -8.76 -9.29 1.37
N LEU A 230 -7.56 -8.91 1.76
CA LEU A 230 -6.68 -9.71 2.60
C LEU A 230 -7.15 -9.76 4.05
N GLY A 231 -7.71 -8.66 4.54
CA GLY A 231 -8.20 -8.61 5.90
C GLY A 231 -8.58 -7.23 6.40
N LEU A 232 -9.12 -7.20 7.62
CA LEU A 232 -9.45 -6.01 8.39
C LEU A 232 -8.56 -5.94 9.63
N ILE A 233 -7.79 -4.85 9.78
CA ILE A 233 -7.03 -4.53 10.99
C ILE A 233 -7.93 -3.78 11.96
N LEU A 234 -8.09 -4.29 13.18
CA LEU A 234 -8.69 -3.55 14.28
C LEU A 234 -7.62 -2.86 15.10
N SER A 235 -7.65 -1.53 15.09
CA SER A 235 -6.68 -0.67 15.76
C SER A 235 -7.29 0.05 16.97
N CYS A 236 -6.44 0.59 17.83
CA CYS A 236 -6.84 1.32 19.05
C CYS A 236 -7.75 0.52 19.99
N MET A 237 -7.59 -0.81 19.98
CA MET A 237 -8.40 -1.70 20.82
C MET A 237 -8.09 -1.52 22.30
N ASP A 238 -9.11 -1.21 23.08
CA ASP A 238 -9.09 -1.34 24.54
C ASP A 238 -9.96 -2.54 24.95
N ARG A 239 -9.31 -3.66 25.22
CA ARG A 239 -10.01 -4.92 25.56
C ARG A 239 -10.77 -4.86 26.90
N ARG A 240 -10.56 -3.82 27.71
CA ARG A 240 -11.28 -3.63 28.99
C ARG A 240 -12.67 -3.06 28.79
N VAL A 241 -12.97 -2.58 27.58
CA VAL A 241 -14.25 -1.94 27.27
C VAL A 241 -15.20 -2.96 26.65
N THR A 242 -16.29 -3.29 27.33
CA THR A 242 -17.39 -4.20 26.86
C THR A 242 -17.92 -3.77 25.48
N LEU A 243 -17.83 -2.48 25.16
CA LEU A 243 -18.26 -1.92 23.90
C LEU A 243 -17.42 -2.41 22.70
N ALA A 244 -16.12 -2.71 22.90
CA ALA A 244 -15.24 -3.22 21.84
C ALA A 244 -15.76 -4.53 21.25
N LYS A 245 -16.24 -5.45 22.11
CA LYS A 245 -16.82 -6.73 21.67
C LYS A 245 -18.11 -6.50 20.83
N ARG A 246 -18.96 -5.56 21.26
CA ARG A 246 -20.19 -5.24 20.50
C ARG A 246 -19.87 -4.71 19.09
N TYR A 247 -18.79 -3.91 18.95
CA TYR A 247 -18.36 -3.46 17.63
C TYR A 247 -17.75 -4.60 16.80
N GLU A 248 -17.02 -5.54 17.39
CA GLU A 248 -16.54 -6.73 16.69
C GLU A 248 -17.70 -7.57 16.13
N ASP A 249 -18.74 -7.76 16.92
CA ASP A 249 -19.95 -8.48 16.49
C ASP A 249 -20.67 -7.72 15.36
N ALA A 250 -20.79 -6.39 15.48
CA ALA A 250 -21.38 -5.55 14.45
C ALA A 250 -20.58 -5.58 13.14
N ILE A 251 -19.25 -5.56 13.20
CA ILE A 251 -18.37 -5.69 12.04
C ILE A 251 -18.64 -7.03 11.35
N THR A 252 -18.66 -8.11 12.10
CA THR A 252 -18.95 -9.46 11.57
C THR A 252 -20.30 -9.51 10.85
N GLU A 253 -21.32 -8.85 11.42
CA GLU A 253 -22.63 -8.77 10.81
C GLU A 253 -22.62 -7.94 9.51
N ARG A 254 -21.86 -6.83 9.44
CA ARG A 254 -21.73 -6.05 8.19
C ARG A 254 -21.10 -6.85 7.07
N PHE A 255 -20.06 -7.65 7.35
CA PHE A 255 -19.49 -8.58 6.35
C PHE A 255 -20.55 -9.58 5.86
N ARG A 256 -21.33 -10.16 6.77
CA ARG A 256 -22.40 -11.11 6.41
C ARG A 256 -23.48 -10.48 5.54
N GLN A 257 -23.90 -9.24 5.86
CA GLN A 257 -24.86 -8.47 5.05
C GLN A 257 -24.36 -8.18 3.64
N ALA A 258 -23.05 -8.02 3.49
CA ALA A 258 -22.38 -7.84 2.18
C ALA A 258 -22.10 -9.17 1.46
N ASN A 259 -22.61 -10.32 1.93
CA ASN A 259 -22.30 -11.66 1.43
C ASN A 259 -20.80 -11.95 1.35
N GLN A 260 -20.03 -11.45 2.32
CA GLN A 260 -18.60 -11.67 2.44
C GLN A 260 -18.27 -12.36 3.76
N GLU A 261 -17.31 -13.26 3.72
CA GLU A 261 -16.78 -13.86 4.94
C GLU A 261 -16.00 -12.80 5.75
N PRO A 262 -16.14 -12.81 7.09
CA PRO A 262 -15.39 -11.88 7.94
C PRO A 262 -13.90 -12.19 7.90
N VAL A 263 -13.14 -11.35 7.19
CA VAL A 263 -11.69 -11.53 7.01
C VAL A 263 -10.86 -10.73 8.02
N LYS A 264 -11.38 -10.52 9.22
CA LYS A 264 -10.65 -9.82 10.29
C LYS A 264 -9.34 -10.54 10.62
N PHE A 265 -8.24 -9.77 10.80
CA PHE A 265 -7.00 -10.32 11.32
C PHE A 265 -7.19 -10.81 12.78
N LYS A 266 -6.52 -11.91 13.15
CA LYS A 266 -6.51 -12.40 14.55
C LYS A 266 -5.78 -11.43 15.46
N THR A 267 -4.74 -10.78 14.91
CA THR A 267 -3.96 -9.76 15.60
C THR A 267 -4.74 -8.45 15.63
N THR A 268 -4.90 -7.89 16.81
CA THR A 268 -5.49 -6.55 17.02
C THR A 268 -4.44 -5.62 17.59
N ILE A 269 -4.48 -4.34 17.19
CA ILE A 269 -3.53 -3.31 17.64
C ILE A 269 -4.14 -2.56 18.81
N GLY A 270 -3.44 -2.57 19.94
CA GLY A 270 -3.86 -1.85 21.14
C GLY A 270 -3.66 -0.34 21.02
N ARG A 271 -4.44 0.43 21.79
CA ARG A 271 -4.19 1.88 21.93
C ARG A 271 -2.88 2.11 22.68
N ALA A 272 -2.02 2.97 22.14
CA ALA A 272 -0.75 3.35 22.76
C ALA A 272 -0.37 4.80 22.44
N ALA A 273 -0.32 5.67 23.44
CA ALA A 273 0.18 7.04 23.29
C ALA A 273 1.67 7.09 22.89
N ALA A 274 2.37 5.98 23.03
CA ALA A 274 3.75 5.84 22.57
C ALA A 274 3.90 5.95 21.05
N ILE A 275 2.86 5.61 20.27
CA ILE A 275 2.84 5.79 18.82
C ILE A 275 2.99 7.27 18.45
N ASP A 276 2.20 8.15 19.08
CA ASP A 276 2.26 9.58 18.81
C ASP A 276 3.62 10.16 19.24
N ARG A 277 4.15 9.72 20.40
CA ARG A 277 5.50 10.15 20.85
C ARG A 277 6.61 9.72 19.91
N ALA A 278 6.49 8.53 19.31
CA ALA A 278 7.46 8.04 18.32
C ALA A 278 7.38 8.87 17.04
N ALA A 279 6.18 9.13 16.51
CA ALA A 279 5.96 9.94 15.33
C ALA A 279 6.51 11.37 15.47
N HIS A 280 6.42 11.99 16.67
CA HIS A 280 7.06 13.26 16.96
C HIS A 280 8.60 13.25 16.88
N ARG A 281 9.20 12.07 16.85
CA ARG A 281 10.66 11.87 16.71
C ARG A 281 11.05 11.41 15.30
N GLY A 282 10.11 11.37 14.35
CA GLY A 282 10.36 10.86 13.01
C GLY A 282 10.45 9.34 12.93
N GLN A 283 9.86 8.63 13.88
CA GLN A 283 10.01 7.19 14.03
C GLN A 283 8.67 6.47 14.20
N THR A 284 8.61 5.21 13.79
CA THR A 284 7.54 4.32 14.23
C THR A 284 7.80 3.82 15.66
N LEU A 285 6.78 3.27 16.30
CA LEU A 285 6.94 2.70 17.64
C LEU A 285 7.92 1.50 17.65
N LEU A 286 8.01 0.75 16.55
CA LEU A 286 8.97 -0.36 16.44
C LEU A 286 10.41 0.13 16.55
N GLN A 287 10.74 1.28 15.95
CA GLN A 287 12.06 1.91 16.02
C GLN A 287 12.31 2.53 17.41
N ALA A 288 11.32 3.30 17.91
CA ALA A 288 11.47 4.07 19.15
C ALA A 288 11.43 3.20 20.42
N GLU A 289 10.55 2.22 20.47
CA GLU A 289 10.32 1.33 21.62
C GLU A 289 10.12 -0.12 21.10
N PRO A 290 11.18 -0.81 20.63
CA PRO A 290 11.07 -2.13 20.00
C PRO A 290 10.52 -3.22 20.94
N GLY A 291 10.69 -3.08 22.25
CA GLY A 291 10.14 -3.98 23.28
C GLY A 291 8.71 -3.65 23.71
N HIS A 292 8.08 -2.62 23.16
CA HIS A 292 6.73 -2.27 23.54
C HIS A 292 5.72 -3.31 23.03
N LYS A 293 4.69 -3.62 23.81
CA LYS A 293 3.65 -4.61 23.47
C LYS A 293 2.99 -4.38 22.11
N VAL A 294 2.79 -3.13 21.72
CA VAL A 294 2.18 -2.79 20.44
C VAL A 294 3.16 -3.01 19.30
N SER A 295 4.46 -2.84 19.49
CA SER A 295 5.51 -3.22 18.53
C SER A 295 5.44 -4.72 18.22
N ASP A 296 5.30 -5.56 19.27
CA ASP A 296 5.09 -7.00 19.09
C ASP A 296 3.78 -7.34 18.36
N GLN A 297 2.73 -6.56 18.55
CA GLN A 297 1.48 -6.73 17.83
C GLN A 297 1.69 -6.47 16.33
N TYR A 298 2.41 -5.43 15.94
CA TYR A 298 2.72 -5.18 14.52
C TYR A 298 3.60 -6.27 13.90
N ARG A 299 4.59 -6.80 14.63
CA ARG A 299 5.37 -7.97 14.16
C ARG A 299 4.50 -9.23 13.98
N LYS A 300 3.51 -9.44 14.86
CA LYS A 300 2.52 -10.52 14.69
C LYS A 300 1.61 -10.28 13.50
N LEU A 301 1.16 -9.04 13.30
CA LEU A 301 0.35 -8.65 12.15
C LEU A 301 1.12 -8.88 10.84
N ALA A 302 2.39 -8.47 10.75
CA ALA A 302 3.23 -8.69 9.58
C ALA A 302 3.32 -10.17 9.22
N ARG A 303 3.57 -11.04 10.20
CA ARG A 303 3.56 -12.50 9.98
C ARG A 303 2.21 -13.02 9.50
N GLU A 304 1.11 -12.53 10.06
CA GLU A 304 -0.23 -12.93 9.66
C GLU A 304 -0.56 -12.47 8.24
N VAL A 305 -0.14 -11.26 7.84
CA VAL A 305 -0.24 -10.74 6.47
C VAL A 305 0.48 -11.67 5.49
N GLU A 306 1.74 -12.01 5.75
CA GLU A 306 2.51 -12.92 4.90
C GLU A 306 1.87 -14.30 4.78
N GLN A 307 1.43 -14.87 5.90
CA GLN A 307 0.77 -16.18 5.91
C GLN A 307 -0.50 -16.18 5.05
N ARG A 308 -1.31 -15.12 5.11
CA ARG A 308 -2.52 -14.98 4.29
C ARG A 308 -2.21 -14.83 2.81
N ILE A 309 -1.20 -14.03 2.46
CA ILE A 309 -0.74 -13.88 1.07
C ILE A 309 -0.28 -15.22 0.52
N LEU A 310 0.57 -15.95 1.25
CA LEU A 310 1.07 -17.26 0.84
C LEU A 310 -0.08 -18.29 0.71
N ALA A 311 -1.01 -18.30 1.66
CA ALA A 311 -2.17 -19.19 1.60
C ALA A 311 -3.06 -18.89 0.38
N HIS A 312 -3.36 -17.62 0.11
CA HIS A 312 -4.13 -17.22 -1.06
C HIS A 312 -3.41 -17.61 -2.35
N ARG A 313 -2.12 -17.34 -2.48
CA ARG A 313 -1.31 -17.72 -3.66
C ARG A 313 -1.30 -19.24 -3.89
N ALA A 314 -1.22 -20.01 -2.83
CA ALA A 314 -1.30 -21.47 -2.93
C ALA A 314 -2.65 -21.96 -3.47
N THR A 315 -3.75 -21.24 -3.20
CA THR A 315 -5.06 -21.56 -3.77
C THR A 315 -5.15 -21.26 -5.25
N LEU A 316 -4.58 -20.14 -5.70
CA LEU A 316 -4.52 -19.76 -7.13
C LEU A 316 -3.72 -20.80 -7.94
N THR A 317 -2.53 -21.18 -7.47
CA THR A 317 -1.71 -22.20 -8.13
C THR A 317 -2.45 -23.54 -8.26
N LYS A 318 -3.21 -23.94 -7.26
CA LYS A 318 -4.04 -25.16 -7.31
C LYS A 318 -5.21 -25.03 -8.28
N ALA A 319 -5.80 -23.84 -8.42
CA ALA A 319 -6.91 -23.61 -9.36
C ALA A 319 -6.42 -23.64 -10.82
N GLU A 320 -5.23 -23.13 -11.09
CA GLU A 320 -4.59 -23.20 -12.41
C GLU A 320 -4.23 -24.63 -12.81
N GLN A 321 -3.98 -25.53 -11.85
CA GLN A 321 -3.71 -26.95 -12.08
C GLN A 321 -4.96 -27.81 -12.22
N ARG A 322 -6.17 -27.30 -12.00
CA ARG A 322 -7.42 -28.03 -12.25
C ARG A 322 -7.61 -28.13 -13.76
N PRO A 323 -7.84 -29.37 -14.29
CA PRO A 323 -8.22 -29.52 -15.70
C PRO A 323 -9.47 -28.70 -15.97
N ALA A 324 -9.47 -27.98 -17.07
CA ALA A 324 -10.65 -27.22 -17.51
C ALA A 324 -11.88 -28.13 -17.45
N LEU A 325 -12.92 -27.69 -16.76
CA LEU A 325 -14.21 -28.39 -16.74
C LEU A 325 -14.66 -28.55 -18.18
N THR A 326 -14.82 -29.79 -18.64
CA THR A 326 -15.35 -30.09 -19.97
C THR A 326 -16.71 -29.40 -20.09
N PRO A 327 -16.95 -28.58 -21.14
CA PRO A 327 -18.25 -27.98 -21.32
C PRO A 327 -19.33 -29.07 -21.38
N LEU A 328 -20.42 -28.89 -20.64
CA LEU A 328 -21.56 -29.77 -20.75
C LEU A 328 -22.03 -29.79 -22.22
N PRO A 329 -22.33 -30.98 -22.80
CA PRO A 329 -22.85 -31.06 -24.14
C PRO A 329 -24.14 -30.23 -24.22
N ALA A 330 -24.24 -29.39 -25.22
CA ALA A 330 -25.45 -28.62 -25.51
C ALA A 330 -26.65 -29.57 -25.54
N ALA A 331 -27.69 -29.29 -24.74
CA ALA A 331 -28.90 -30.05 -24.70
C ALA A 331 -29.46 -30.09 -26.12
N ALA A 332 -29.60 -31.30 -26.65
CA ALA A 332 -30.22 -31.54 -27.95
C ALA A 332 -31.62 -30.92 -27.95
N GLN A 333 -31.79 -29.87 -28.77
CA GLN A 333 -33.10 -29.34 -29.05
C GLN A 333 -33.88 -30.42 -29.78
N GLY A 334 -34.83 -31.05 -29.07
CA GLY A 334 -35.74 -32.00 -29.64
C GLY A 334 -36.58 -31.36 -30.74
N VAL A 335 -36.38 -31.87 -31.92
CA VAL A 335 -37.27 -31.68 -33.04
C VAL A 335 -38.58 -32.35 -32.71
N THR A 336 -39.67 -31.62 -32.67
CA THR A 336 -41.03 -32.19 -32.95
C THR A 336 -41.63 -31.34 -34.02
N ALA A 337 -41.58 -31.92 -35.21
CA ALA A 337 -42.49 -31.53 -36.28
C ALA A 337 -43.62 -32.60 -36.30
N ASN A 338 -44.79 -32.12 -36.64
CA ASN A 338 -45.92 -32.80 -37.29
C ASN A 338 -46.89 -33.61 -36.43
N ALA A 339 -48.09 -33.12 -36.23
CA ALA A 339 -49.27 -33.42 -37.04
C ALA A 339 -50.39 -32.48 -36.65
#